data_baf4adc1e01a9cd1b17609495864dd2c
#
_entry.id   baf4adc1e01a9cd1b17609495864dd2c
#
_cell.length_a   1.000
_cell.length_b   1.000
_cell.length_c   1.000
_cell.angle_alpha   90.00
_cell.angle_beta   90.00
_cell.angle_gamma   90.00
#
_symmetry.space_group_name_H-M   'P 1'
#
loop_
_entity.id
_entity.type
_entity.pdbx_description
1 polymer ?
#
loop_
_entity_poly.entity_id
_entity_poly.type
_entity_poly.pdbx_seq_one_letter_code
_entity_poly.pdbx_strand_id
1 'polypeptide(L)'
;MTPPDPSVGSSDQPDQLPLRTNIIWSSTGSLTKTMCNWLITIAAVRLSSGFDTAGVLALAMSISNLVVPIAEYRLRTVQVTDVRGEHTARQYLGMRVLSSAAAMIIGAVYTLVTSKLSLFLVITVYCASQVIATFLEGFHATEQRHMRMDYIGISYLLQGGGGLIAFIVGISLLDSLLAAVSLLTLITLVIAVAYDIPRARRFGSIRPVIDWRDAGLTFARLFPLAMVTAALSVVTLVPRQYLDTHLGSEALGIYASVAVPAVIIQASAAYIYTPILGRLIELLTTRKRKALTLLARILALFIGVGALAAIAFRIAGEWFLTLLFGAQIAPYTYLIQPALVLSLITAFVWFANDILLGLRDYLGCFLGGVVAAGVTVLITGPFTRIFGLNAPSAVGIAASASALVLMGWFFARDYSRLRPVVAAVD
;
A
#
# COMPACT_ATOMS: atom_id res chain seq x y z
N MET A 1 35.63 -8.67 25.00
CA MET A 1 35.00 -7.54 24.28
C MET A 1 35.91 -6.33 24.42
N THR A 2 36.72 -6.07 23.41
CA THR A 2 37.55 -4.84 23.34
C THR A 2 36.59 -3.67 22.99
N PRO A 3 36.70 -2.54 23.68
CA PRO A 3 35.89 -1.36 23.33
C PRO A 3 36.22 -0.89 21.88
N PRO A 4 35.26 -0.37 21.13
CA PRO A 4 35.52 0.11 19.78
C PRO A 4 36.52 1.28 19.83
N ASP A 5 37.49 1.23 18.91
CA ASP A 5 38.53 2.24 18.71
C ASP A 5 37.87 3.61 18.38
N PRO A 6 38.11 4.66 19.20
CA PRO A 6 37.52 5.97 18.97
C PRO A 6 38.13 6.77 17.81
N SER A 7 39.09 6.21 17.07
CA SER A 7 39.82 6.88 15.99
C SER A 7 39.28 6.65 14.59
N VAL A 8 38.19 5.85 14.38
CA VAL A 8 37.55 5.74 13.07
C VAL A 8 36.62 6.94 12.87
N GLY A 9 37.09 7.86 12.07
CA GLY A 9 36.57 9.19 11.81
C GLY A 9 35.05 9.34 11.73
N SER A 10 34.55 10.14 12.62
CA SER A 10 33.16 10.62 12.70
C SER A 10 32.86 11.78 11.72
N SER A 11 33.71 12.03 10.72
CA SER A 11 33.62 13.22 9.89
C SER A 11 32.75 13.14 8.65
N ASP A 12 32.16 11.98 8.31
CA ASP A 12 31.39 11.78 7.08
C ASP A 12 29.93 11.35 7.26
N GLN A 13 29.47 11.16 8.50
CA GLN A 13 28.04 10.88 8.72
C GLN A 13 27.25 12.19 8.70
N PRO A 14 26.20 12.29 7.87
CA PRO A 14 25.39 13.51 7.80
C PRO A 14 24.71 13.76 9.16
N ASP A 15 24.71 15.04 9.60
CA ASP A 15 24.06 15.47 10.85
C ASP A 15 22.59 15.04 10.90
N GLN A 16 22.15 14.58 12.07
CA GLN A 16 20.75 14.21 12.30
C GLN A 16 19.85 15.43 12.24
N LEU A 17 18.71 15.32 11.56
CA LEU A 17 17.71 16.37 11.51
C LEU A 17 16.74 16.30 12.69
N PRO A 18 16.18 17.44 13.13
CA PRO A 18 15.13 17.47 14.13
C PRO A 18 13.93 16.60 13.71
N LEU A 19 13.28 15.94 14.68
CA LEU A 19 12.14 15.06 14.43
C LEU A 19 11.03 15.74 13.60
N ARG A 20 10.72 17.00 13.91
CA ARG A 20 9.72 17.78 13.16
C ARG A 20 10.06 17.91 11.69
N THR A 21 11.31 18.21 11.37
CA THR A 21 11.80 18.33 9.98
C THR A 21 11.70 16.99 9.26
N ASN A 22 12.10 15.91 9.92
CA ASN A 22 11.99 14.55 9.39
C ASN A 22 10.54 14.17 9.07
N ILE A 23 9.60 14.46 9.97
CA ILE A 23 8.17 14.19 9.75
C ILE A 23 7.65 14.98 8.54
N ILE A 24 8.00 16.27 8.42
CA ILE A 24 7.55 17.12 7.30
C ILE A 24 8.07 16.56 5.97
N TRP A 25 9.35 16.24 5.85
CA TRP A 25 9.93 15.72 4.61
C TRP A 25 9.31 14.38 4.21
N SER A 26 9.23 13.43 5.15
CA SER A 26 8.66 12.11 4.89
C SER A 26 7.19 12.19 4.49
N SER A 27 6.39 13.00 5.19
CA SER A 27 4.97 13.16 4.90
C SER A 27 4.72 13.85 3.57
N THR A 28 5.44 14.95 3.28
CA THR A 28 5.30 15.68 2.02
C THR A 28 5.71 14.81 0.84
N GLY A 29 6.85 14.12 0.93
CA GLY A 29 7.30 13.21 -0.12
C GLY A 29 6.33 12.07 -0.39
N SER A 30 5.88 11.39 0.67
CA SER A 30 4.93 10.28 0.57
C SER A 30 3.59 10.72 -0.01
N LEU A 31 3.05 11.85 0.45
CA LEU A 31 1.79 12.39 -0.05
C LEU A 31 1.91 12.77 -1.53
N THR A 32 2.99 13.46 -1.93
CA THR A 32 3.22 13.83 -3.32
C THR A 32 3.34 12.59 -4.23
N LYS A 33 4.12 11.58 -3.82
CA LYS A 33 4.22 10.32 -4.57
C LYS A 33 2.84 9.67 -4.76
N THR A 34 2.05 9.63 -3.70
CA THR A 34 0.69 9.07 -3.74
C THR A 34 -0.20 9.86 -4.69
N MET A 35 -0.19 11.20 -4.61
CA MET A 35 -0.95 12.06 -5.54
C MET A 35 -0.53 11.87 -6.99
N CYS A 36 0.78 11.79 -7.27
CA CYS A 36 1.28 11.53 -8.61
C CYS A 36 0.81 10.17 -9.15
N ASN A 37 0.78 9.12 -8.33
CA ASN A 37 0.24 7.83 -8.72
C ASN A 37 -1.25 7.89 -9.12
N TRP A 38 -2.05 8.73 -8.46
CA TRP A 38 -3.44 8.96 -8.87
C TRP A 38 -3.55 9.76 -10.16
N LEU A 39 -2.69 10.77 -10.32
CA LEU A 39 -2.63 11.55 -11.56
C LEU A 39 -2.23 10.69 -12.77
N ILE A 40 -1.41 9.65 -12.58
CA ILE A 40 -1.11 8.66 -13.62
C ILE A 40 -2.39 7.97 -14.12
N THR A 41 -3.32 7.61 -13.22
CA THR A 41 -4.61 7.01 -13.64
C THR A 41 -5.46 7.99 -14.43
N ILE A 42 -5.49 9.26 -14.04
CA ILE A 42 -6.20 10.32 -14.77
C ILE A 42 -5.56 10.54 -16.14
N ALA A 43 -4.22 10.61 -16.20
CA ALA A 43 -3.46 10.76 -17.43
C ALA A 43 -3.69 9.58 -18.39
N ALA A 44 -3.79 8.35 -17.87
CA ALA A 44 -4.10 7.17 -18.67
C ALA A 44 -5.44 7.27 -19.38
N VAL A 45 -6.46 7.86 -18.74
CA VAL A 45 -7.77 8.06 -19.38
C VAL A 45 -7.77 9.26 -20.32
N ARG A 46 -7.18 10.38 -19.91
CA ARG A 46 -7.24 11.64 -20.64
C ARG A 46 -6.39 11.69 -21.90
N LEU A 47 -5.25 10.98 -21.88
CA LEU A 47 -4.24 11.04 -22.94
C LEU A 47 -4.28 9.80 -23.84
N SER A 48 -5.14 8.82 -23.55
CA SER A 48 -5.38 7.68 -24.44
C SER A 48 -6.74 7.78 -25.14
N SER A 49 -6.96 6.92 -26.12
CA SER A 49 -8.17 6.91 -26.95
C SER A 49 -9.42 6.33 -26.26
N GLY A 50 -9.33 5.92 -24.98
CA GLY A 50 -10.47 5.32 -24.26
C GLY A 50 -10.13 4.77 -22.90
N PHE A 51 -11.09 4.06 -22.29
CA PHE A 51 -10.92 3.47 -20.96
C PHE A 51 -10.11 2.15 -20.94
N ASP A 52 -9.86 1.51 -22.08
CA ASP A 52 -9.09 0.27 -22.17
C ASP A 52 -7.70 0.40 -21.57
N THR A 53 -6.98 1.47 -21.90
CA THR A 53 -5.65 1.76 -21.37
C THR A 53 -5.66 1.92 -19.85
N ALA A 54 -6.67 2.61 -19.33
CA ALA A 54 -6.84 2.75 -17.87
C ALA A 54 -7.22 1.41 -17.22
N GLY A 55 -7.97 0.56 -17.91
CA GLY A 55 -8.32 -0.78 -17.46
C GLY A 55 -7.09 -1.68 -17.33
N VAL A 56 -6.25 -1.72 -18.37
CA VAL A 56 -4.98 -2.48 -18.33
C VAL A 56 -4.06 -1.95 -17.22
N LEU A 57 -3.96 -0.62 -17.07
CA LEU A 57 -3.19 -0.03 -15.97
C LEU A 57 -3.78 -0.42 -14.60
N ALA A 58 -5.10 -0.38 -14.44
CA ALA A 58 -5.76 -0.76 -13.19
C ALA A 58 -5.56 -2.23 -12.85
N LEU A 59 -5.52 -3.11 -13.86
CA LEU A 59 -5.19 -4.52 -13.70
C LEU A 59 -3.72 -4.67 -13.25
N ALA A 60 -2.78 -3.97 -13.90
CA ALA A 60 -1.37 -3.97 -13.53
C ALA A 60 -1.17 -3.47 -12.09
N MET A 61 -1.86 -2.39 -11.69
CA MET A 61 -1.87 -1.89 -10.32
C MET A 61 -2.41 -2.93 -9.34
N SER A 62 -3.47 -3.64 -9.70
CA SER A 62 -4.08 -4.65 -8.83
C SER A 62 -3.19 -5.85 -8.62
N ILE A 63 -2.51 -6.32 -9.67
CA ILE A 63 -1.52 -7.41 -9.58
C ILE A 63 -0.30 -6.95 -8.79
N SER A 64 0.18 -5.72 -9.00
CA SER A 64 1.30 -5.19 -8.23
C SER A 64 0.99 -5.07 -6.74
N ASN A 65 -0.27 -4.77 -6.37
CA ASN A 65 -0.70 -4.75 -4.97
C ASN A 65 -0.65 -6.13 -4.28
N LEU A 66 -0.65 -7.22 -5.05
CA LEU A 66 -0.38 -8.56 -4.54
C LEU A 66 1.14 -8.83 -4.44
N VAL A 67 1.91 -8.36 -5.42
CA VAL A 67 3.35 -8.60 -5.54
C VAL A 67 4.16 -7.78 -4.53
N VAL A 68 3.80 -6.51 -4.32
CA VAL A 68 4.50 -5.58 -3.41
C VAL A 68 4.60 -6.08 -1.97
N PRO A 69 3.55 -6.60 -1.31
CA PRO A 69 3.67 -7.16 0.04
C PRO A 69 4.67 -8.33 0.15
N ILE A 70 4.82 -9.11 -0.93
CA ILE A 70 5.80 -10.20 -1.00
C ILE A 70 7.21 -9.63 -1.13
N ALA A 71 7.40 -8.58 -1.93
CA ALA A 71 8.68 -7.89 -2.06
C ALA A 71 9.08 -7.16 -0.77
N GLU A 72 8.12 -6.49 -0.12
CA GLU A 72 8.33 -5.75 1.12
C GLU A 72 8.62 -6.69 2.29
N TYR A 73 7.86 -7.77 2.42
CA TYR A 73 7.93 -8.78 3.49
C TYR A 73 8.05 -8.19 4.90
N ARG A 74 7.50 -7.00 5.13
CA ARG A 74 7.65 -6.22 6.38
C ARG A 74 9.11 -5.93 6.80
N LEU A 75 10.09 -6.15 5.93
CA LEU A 75 11.51 -6.00 6.23
C LEU A 75 11.87 -4.57 6.65
N ARG A 76 11.23 -3.54 6.05
CA ARG A 76 11.45 -2.14 6.47
C ARG A 76 11.10 -1.93 7.94
N THR A 77 9.93 -2.40 8.35
CA THR A 77 9.46 -2.24 9.73
C THR A 77 10.43 -2.91 10.70
N VAL A 78 10.83 -4.16 10.40
CA VAL A 78 11.78 -4.91 11.24
C VAL A 78 13.14 -4.21 11.28
N GLN A 79 13.67 -3.80 10.13
CA GLN A 79 14.94 -3.09 10.04
C GLN A 79 14.96 -1.80 10.88
N VAL A 80 13.89 -1.00 10.82
CA VAL A 80 13.79 0.27 11.58
C VAL A 80 13.67 0.01 13.08
N THR A 81 12.97 -1.05 13.49
CA THR A 81 12.73 -1.40 14.90
C THR A 81 13.79 -2.33 15.51
N ASP A 82 14.79 -2.75 14.73
CA ASP A 82 15.88 -3.60 15.21
C ASP A 82 16.88 -2.81 16.08
N VAL A 83 16.47 -2.52 17.32
CA VAL A 83 17.30 -1.82 18.30
C VAL A 83 18.45 -2.72 18.82
N ARG A 84 18.25 -4.04 18.76
CA ARG A 84 19.26 -5.01 19.27
C ARG A 84 20.37 -5.27 18.26
N GLY A 85 20.21 -4.85 16.99
CA GLY A 85 21.20 -5.11 15.94
C GLY A 85 21.28 -6.60 15.59
N GLU A 86 20.14 -7.31 15.57
CA GLU A 86 20.08 -8.73 15.20
C GLU A 86 20.66 -8.96 13.81
N HIS A 87 20.43 -7.98 12.89
CA HIS A 87 20.95 -8.03 11.53
C HIS A 87 21.59 -6.69 11.12
N THR A 88 22.60 -6.78 10.27
CA THR A 88 23.23 -5.60 9.65
C THR A 88 22.35 -5.08 8.50
N ALA A 89 22.53 -3.79 8.10
CA ALA A 89 21.85 -3.23 6.94
C ALA A 89 22.12 -4.05 5.65
N ARG A 90 23.31 -4.64 5.52
CA ARG A 90 23.69 -5.49 4.39
C ARG A 90 22.92 -6.80 4.34
N GLN A 91 22.62 -7.42 5.48
CA GLN A 91 21.80 -8.63 5.58
C GLN A 91 20.33 -8.32 5.25
N TYR A 92 19.79 -7.19 5.75
CA TYR A 92 18.44 -6.73 5.34
C TYR A 92 18.35 -6.50 3.83
N LEU A 93 19.38 -5.89 3.20
CA LEU A 93 19.44 -5.75 1.75
C LEU A 93 19.51 -7.09 1.02
N GLY A 94 20.25 -8.07 1.58
CA GLY A 94 20.29 -9.44 1.05
C GLY A 94 18.92 -10.11 1.07
N MET A 95 18.20 -10.01 2.19
CA MET A 95 16.81 -10.50 2.29
C MET A 95 15.88 -9.80 1.31
N ARG A 96 16.05 -8.49 1.08
CA ARG A 96 15.28 -7.74 0.08
C ARG A 96 15.52 -8.19 -1.35
N VAL A 97 16.76 -8.54 -1.71
CA VAL A 97 17.04 -9.14 -3.02
C VAL A 97 16.24 -10.42 -3.19
N LEU A 98 16.24 -11.30 -2.18
CA LEU A 98 15.51 -12.56 -2.23
C LEU A 98 13.99 -12.36 -2.33
N SER A 99 13.42 -11.51 -1.47
CA SER A 99 11.98 -11.25 -1.48
C SER A 99 11.53 -10.54 -2.77
N SER A 100 12.32 -9.60 -3.30
CA SER A 100 12.04 -8.93 -4.56
C SER A 100 12.10 -9.88 -5.76
N ALA A 101 13.10 -10.77 -5.80
CA ALA A 101 13.20 -11.80 -6.84
C ALA A 101 12.02 -12.78 -6.78
N ALA A 102 11.68 -13.27 -5.59
CA ALA A 102 10.51 -14.12 -5.39
C ALA A 102 9.21 -13.44 -5.81
N ALA A 103 9.02 -12.17 -5.43
CA ALA A 103 7.87 -11.37 -5.80
C ALA A 103 7.74 -11.19 -7.32
N MET A 104 8.84 -10.91 -8.02
CA MET A 104 8.85 -10.81 -9.48
C MET A 104 8.52 -12.14 -10.16
N ILE A 105 9.08 -13.25 -9.69
CA ILE A 105 8.77 -14.58 -10.23
C ILE A 105 7.29 -14.91 -10.02
N ILE A 106 6.77 -14.72 -8.80
CA ILE A 106 5.36 -14.98 -8.46
C ILE A 106 4.45 -14.08 -9.30
N GLY A 107 4.76 -12.78 -9.42
CA GLY A 107 3.99 -11.83 -10.22
C GLY A 107 3.98 -12.18 -11.70
N ALA A 108 5.13 -12.55 -12.27
CA ALA A 108 5.24 -12.94 -13.68
C ALA A 108 4.47 -14.25 -13.95
N VAL A 109 4.63 -15.27 -13.09
CA VAL A 109 3.89 -16.54 -13.21
C VAL A 109 2.38 -16.31 -13.07
N TYR A 110 1.97 -15.52 -12.07
CA TYR A 110 0.56 -15.18 -11.87
C TYR A 110 -0.01 -14.47 -13.11
N THR A 111 0.69 -13.46 -13.64
CA THR A 111 0.25 -12.72 -14.83
C THR A 111 0.17 -13.66 -16.06
N LEU A 112 1.14 -14.54 -16.24
CA LEU A 112 1.17 -15.48 -17.37
C LEU A 112 -0.01 -16.46 -17.35
N VAL A 113 -0.40 -16.91 -16.15
CA VAL A 113 -1.48 -17.88 -15.98
C VAL A 113 -2.87 -17.24 -16.05
N THR A 114 -3.00 -15.98 -15.58
CA THR A 114 -4.31 -15.38 -15.33
C THR A 114 -4.69 -14.25 -16.28
N SER A 115 -3.74 -13.72 -17.05
CA SER A 115 -3.97 -12.59 -17.96
C SER A 115 -3.68 -12.97 -19.40
N LYS A 116 -4.22 -12.17 -20.35
CA LYS A 116 -3.92 -12.36 -21.77
C LYS A 116 -2.42 -12.17 -22.03
N LEU A 117 -1.83 -12.97 -22.89
CA LEU A 117 -0.40 -12.90 -23.22
C LEU A 117 0.01 -11.51 -23.76
N SER A 118 -0.89 -10.82 -24.47
CA SER A 118 -0.67 -9.44 -24.96
C SER A 118 -0.46 -8.42 -23.85
N LEU A 119 -0.99 -8.66 -22.64
CA LEU A 119 -0.86 -7.77 -21.48
C LEU A 119 0.33 -8.12 -20.59
N PHE A 120 0.92 -9.30 -20.80
CA PHE A 120 1.99 -9.83 -19.93
C PHE A 120 3.14 -8.85 -19.74
N LEU A 121 3.64 -8.28 -20.85
CA LEU A 121 4.80 -7.40 -20.80
C LEU A 121 4.49 -6.08 -20.06
N VAL A 122 3.35 -5.46 -20.34
CA VAL A 122 2.90 -4.22 -19.66
C VAL A 122 2.78 -4.43 -18.17
N ILE A 123 2.08 -5.50 -17.75
CA ILE A 123 1.87 -5.81 -16.34
C ILE A 123 3.19 -6.12 -15.63
N THR A 124 4.03 -6.95 -16.26
CA THR A 124 5.32 -7.35 -15.66
C THR A 124 6.27 -6.17 -15.51
N VAL A 125 6.35 -5.27 -16.51
CA VAL A 125 7.17 -4.05 -16.42
C VAL A 125 6.64 -3.11 -15.35
N TYR A 126 5.31 -2.96 -15.24
CA TYR A 126 4.72 -2.17 -14.16
C TYR A 126 5.03 -2.78 -12.78
N CYS A 127 4.88 -4.10 -12.62
CA CYS A 127 5.27 -4.79 -11.38
C CYS A 127 6.75 -4.58 -11.05
N ALA A 128 7.63 -4.62 -12.07
CA ALA A 128 9.04 -4.37 -11.88
C ALA A 128 9.31 -2.96 -11.33
N SER A 129 8.63 -1.93 -11.84
CA SER A 129 8.74 -0.57 -11.30
C SER A 129 8.39 -0.49 -9.81
N GLN A 130 7.32 -1.18 -9.41
CA GLN A 130 6.86 -1.20 -8.02
C GLN A 130 7.79 -2.02 -7.11
N VAL A 131 8.32 -3.15 -7.61
CA VAL A 131 9.30 -3.96 -6.87
C VAL A 131 10.63 -3.21 -6.70
N ILE A 132 11.10 -2.49 -7.72
CA ILE A 132 12.29 -1.63 -7.62
C ILE A 132 12.05 -0.54 -6.56
N ALA A 133 10.92 0.17 -6.62
CA ALA A 133 10.58 1.18 -5.62
C ALA A 133 10.51 0.57 -4.20
N THR A 134 9.97 -0.64 -4.06
CA THR A 134 9.93 -1.38 -2.79
C THR A 134 11.33 -1.79 -2.34
N PHE A 135 12.21 -2.18 -3.23
CA PHE A 135 13.60 -2.49 -2.90
C PHE A 135 14.33 -1.28 -2.29
N LEU A 136 14.10 -0.07 -2.82
CA LEU A 136 14.68 1.17 -2.30
C LEU A 136 14.26 1.46 -0.85
N GLU A 137 13.12 0.94 -0.39
CA GLU A 137 12.71 1.05 1.01
C GLU A 137 13.72 0.44 2.01
N GLY A 138 14.61 -0.45 1.55
CA GLY A 138 15.74 -0.95 2.35
C GLY A 138 16.80 0.13 2.63
N PHE A 139 17.03 1.02 1.68
CA PHE A 139 17.89 2.20 1.87
C PHE A 139 17.20 3.22 2.77
N HIS A 140 15.92 3.48 2.49
CA HIS A 140 15.09 4.38 3.29
C HIS A 140 15.00 3.96 4.77
N ALA A 141 14.98 2.66 5.05
CA ALA A 141 15.03 2.17 6.44
C ALA A 141 16.33 2.57 7.15
N THR A 142 17.46 2.51 6.45
CA THR A 142 18.76 2.95 7.00
C THR A 142 18.77 4.46 7.22
N GLU A 143 18.30 5.26 6.26
CA GLU A 143 18.20 6.71 6.37
C GLU A 143 17.26 7.14 7.51
N GLN A 144 16.15 6.43 7.70
CA GLN A 144 15.20 6.64 8.79
C GLN A 144 15.85 6.38 10.16
N ARG A 145 16.64 5.31 10.30
CA ARG A 145 17.41 5.02 11.54
C ARG A 145 18.42 6.12 11.88
N HIS A 146 18.98 6.79 10.87
CA HIS A 146 19.92 7.90 11.03
C HIS A 146 19.24 9.27 11.07
N MET A 147 17.91 9.33 11.20
CA MET A 147 17.12 10.57 11.28
C MET A 147 17.35 11.51 10.09
N ARG A 148 17.48 10.94 8.88
CA ARG A 148 17.64 11.67 7.60
C ARG A 148 16.49 11.35 6.64
N MET A 149 15.26 11.63 7.11
CA MET A 149 14.05 11.42 6.30
C MET A 149 13.87 12.45 5.18
N ASP A 150 14.71 13.50 5.13
CA ASP A 150 14.82 14.40 3.98
C ASP A 150 15.23 13.65 2.71
N TYR A 151 16.15 12.69 2.82
CA TYR A 151 16.55 11.86 1.67
C TYR A 151 15.38 11.03 1.16
N ILE A 152 14.60 10.44 2.07
CA ILE A 152 13.40 9.69 1.74
C ILE A 152 12.35 10.58 1.07
N GLY A 153 12.10 11.76 1.64
CA GLY A 153 11.14 12.73 1.11
C GLY A 153 11.48 13.16 -0.31
N ILE A 154 12.75 13.51 -0.56
CA ILE A 154 13.22 13.91 -1.89
C ILE A 154 13.14 12.73 -2.88
N SER A 155 13.53 11.52 -2.48
CA SER A 155 13.39 10.32 -3.31
C SER A 155 11.93 10.12 -3.74
N TYR A 156 10.98 10.22 -2.82
CA TYR A 156 9.56 10.11 -3.14
C TYR A 156 9.05 11.22 -4.05
N LEU A 157 9.52 12.48 -3.88
CA LEU A 157 9.19 13.58 -4.78
C LEU A 157 9.70 13.30 -6.20
N LEU A 158 10.94 12.84 -6.33
CA LEU A 158 11.54 12.49 -7.62
C LEU A 158 10.84 11.30 -8.27
N GLN A 159 10.55 10.23 -7.52
CA GLN A 159 9.83 9.05 -8.02
C GLN A 159 8.41 9.42 -8.44
N GLY A 160 7.68 10.20 -7.64
CA GLY A 160 6.32 10.62 -7.97
C GLY A 160 6.29 11.57 -9.17
N GLY A 161 6.97 12.71 -9.07
CA GLY A 161 6.97 13.73 -10.13
C GLY A 161 7.64 13.24 -11.41
N GLY A 162 8.82 12.63 -11.30
CA GLY A 162 9.54 12.06 -12.44
C GLY A 162 8.77 10.92 -13.10
N GLY A 163 8.15 10.04 -12.29
CA GLY A 163 7.32 8.96 -12.78
C GLY A 163 6.07 9.45 -13.53
N LEU A 164 5.39 10.47 -13.00
CA LEU A 164 4.24 11.10 -13.66
C LEU A 164 4.63 11.73 -15.00
N ILE A 165 5.71 12.51 -15.03
CA ILE A 165 6.21 13.13 -16.27
C ILE A 165 6.59 12.05 -17.28
N ALA A 166 7.34 11.02 -16.87
CA ALA A 166 7.75 9.91 -17.72
C ALA A 166 6.52 9.16 -18.30
N PHE A 167 5.51 8.92 -17.47
CA PHE A 167 4.26 8.29 -17.91
C PHE A 167 3.52 9.16 -18.93
N ILE A 168 3.36 10.47 -18.67
CA ILE A 168 2.72 11.41 -19.59
C ILE A 168 3.46 11.45 -20.92
N VAL A 169 4.78 11.55 -20.90
CA VAL A 169 5.61 11.54 -22.12
C VAL A 169 5.40 10.24 -22.90
N GLY A 170 5.42 9.08 -22.22
CA GLY A 170 5.23 7.80 -22.88
C GLY A 170 3.86 7.62 -23.52
N ILE A 171 2.80 8.05 -22.85
CA ILE A 171 1.46 7.91 -23.39
C ILE A 171 1.16 8.96 -24.47
N SER A 172 1.64 10.22 -24.32
CA SER A 172 1.30 11.30 -25.25
C SER A 172 2.13 11.29 -26.52
N LEU A 173 3.43 10.90 -26.44
CA LEU A 173 4.33 10.96 -27.60
C LEU A 173 4.46 9.62 -28.33
N LEU A 174 4.27 8.50 -27.61
CA LEU A 174 4.47 7.17 -28.18
C LEU A 174 3.14 6.40 -28.32
N ASP A 175 2.04 6.97 -27.86
CA ASP A 175 0.68 6.36 -27.86
C ASP A 175 0.70 4.89 -27.41
N SER A 176 1.49 4.60 -26.39
CA SER A 176 1.74 3.23 -25.92
C SER A 176 1.83 3.14 -24.41
N LEU A 177 0.92 2.38 -23.81
CA LEU A 177 0.98 2.10 -22.37
C LEU A 177 2.26 1.38 -21.98
N LEU A 178 2.76 0.46 -22.84
CA LEU A 178 4.04 -0.22 -22.59
C LEU A 178 5.18 0.78 -22.54
N ALA A 179 5.23 1.74 -23.45
CA ALA A 179 6.25 2.78 -23.43
C ALA A 179 6.13 3.65 -22.17
N ALA A 180 4.92 4.03 -21.78
CA ALA A 180 4.67 4.83 -20.58
C ALA A 180 5.15 4.13 -19.31
N VAL A 181 4.81 2.85 -19.10
CA VAL A 181 5.27 2.09 -17.93
C VAL A 181 6.77 1.75 -18.00
N SER A 182 7.34 1.60 -19.21
CA SER A 182 8.78 1.39 -19.38
C SER A 182 9.58 2.64 -19.01
N LEU A 183 9.12 3.82 -19.42
CA LEU A 183 9.74 5.10 -19.03
C LEU A 183 9.59 5.36 -17.53
N LEU A 184 8.44 5.02 -16.94
CA LEU A 184 8.25 5.09 -15.50
C LEU A 184 9.23 4.16 -14.76
N THR A 185 9.45 2.97 -15.26
CA THR A 185 10.44 2.03 -14.70
C THR A 185 11.85 2.56 -14.84
N LEU A 186 12.18 3.09 -16.01
CA LEU A 186 13.50 3.66 -16.30
C LEU A 186 13.80 4.84 -15.37
N ILE A 187 12.87 5.78 -15.19
CA ILE A 187 13.08 6.93 -14.29
C ILE A 187 13.26 6.47 -12.84
N THR A 188 12.52 5.44 -12.41
CA THR A 188 12.69 4.85 -11.06
C THR A 188 14.11 4.27 -10.90
N LEU A 189 14.62 3.58 -11.92
CA LEU A 189 16.00 3.07 -11.92
C LEU A 189 17.04 4.21 -11.93
N VAL A 190 16.82 5.26 -12.73
CA VAL A 190 17.70 6.42 -12.76
C VAL A 190 17.75 7.09 -11.39
N ILE A 191 16.63 7.27 -10.71
CA ILE A 191 16.57 7.83 -9.36
C ILE A 191 17.29 6.92 -8.37
N ALA A 192 17.08 5.61 -8.46
CA ALA A 192 17.79 4.64 -7.63
C ALA A 192 19.31 4.79 -7.75
N VAL A 193 19.83 4.87 -8.97
CA VAL A 193 21.28 4.92 -9.23
C VAL A 193 21.86 6.31 -8.95
N ALA A 194 21.18 7.36 -9.38
CA ALA A 194 21.70 8.73 -9.29
C ALA A 194 21.44 9.40 -7.93
N TYR A 195 20.39 8.97 -7.21
CA TYR A 195 20.00 9.61 -5.97
C TYR A 195 20.10 8.67 -4.76
N ASP A 196 19.36 7.55 -4.72
CA ASP A 196 19.23 6.72 -3.53
C ASP A 196 20.52 5.97 -3.18
N ILE A 197 21.13 5.30 -4.14
CA ILE A 197 22.39 4.55 -3.93
C ILE A 197 23.52 5.44 -3.40
N PRO A 198 23.84 6.63 -3.99
CA PRO A 198 24.90 7.49 -3.46
C PRO A 198 24.65 7.97 -2.02
N ARG A 199 23.38 8.17 -1.65
CA ARG A 199 23.02 8.60 -0.29
C ARG A 199 23.08 7.47 0.71
N ALA A 200 22.57 6.30 0.35
CA ALA A 200 22.66 5.13 1.19
C ALA A 200 24.12 4.73 1.50
N ARG A 201 25.02 4.91 0.55
CA ARG A 201 26.47 4.65 0.74
C ARG A 201 27.12 5.50 1.84
N ARG A 202 26.55 6.68 2.17
CA ARG A 202 27.05 7.53 3.26
C ARG A 202 26.87 6.91 4.64
N PHE A 203 25.96 5.94 4.78
CA PHE A 203 25.68 5.24 6.03
C PHE A 203 26.36 3.87 6.12
N GLY A 204 27.15 3.51 5.12
CA GLY A 204 27.90 2.27 5.10
C GLY A 204 27.81 1.50 3.78
N SER A 205 28.35 0.30 3.80
CA SER A 205 28.34 -0.56 2.60
C SER A 205 26.93 -1.03 2.26
N ILE A 206 26.54 -0.85 1.00
CA ILE A 206 25.23 -1.28 0.45
C ILE A 206 25.31 -2.62 -0.29
N ARG A 207 26.47 -3.34 -0.21
CA ARG A 207 26.60 -4.65 -0.87
C ARG A 207 25.73 -5.67 -0.10
N PRO A 208 24.74 -6.31 -0.75
CA PRO A 208 23.90 -7.30 -0.09
C PRO A 208 24.73 -8.48 0.42
N VAL A 209 24.40 -8.96 1.60
CA VAL A 209 24.98 -10.19 2.17
C VAL A 209 23.81 -11.14 2.42
N ILE A 210 23.86 -12.32 1.83
CA ILE A 210 22.83 -13.34 2.00
C ILE A 210 23.38 -14.42 2.94
N ASP A 211 22.83 -14.46 4.14
CA ASP A 211 22.94 -15.63 5.02
C ASP A 211 21.64 -16.43 4.87
N TRP A 212 21.73 -17.57 4.21
CA TRP A 212 20.56 -18.39 3.88
C TRP A 212 19.81 -18.90 5.12
N ARG A 213 20.52 -19.19 6.19
CA ARG A 213 19.94 -19.69 7.43
C ARG A 213 19.17 -18.58 8.15
N ASP A 214 19.81 -17.45 8.34
CA ASP A 214 19.21 -16.28 8.99
C ASP A 214 18.04 -15.72 8.17
N ALA A 215 18.21 -15.61 6.85
CA ALA A 215 17.14 -15.18 5.95
C ALA A 215 15.93 -16.12 6.04
N GLY A 216 16.16 -17.46 6.01
CA GLY A 216 15.09 -18.45 6.12
C GLY A 216 14.32 -18.34 7.43
N LEU A 217 15.02 -18.20 8.56
CA LEU A 217 14.40 -18.04 9.88
C LEU A 217 13.61 -16.72 9.97
N THR A 218 14.17 -15.63 9.45
CA THR A 218 13.50 -14.31 9.43
C THR A 218 12.26 -14.35 8.56
N PHE A 219 12.33 -14.93 7.37
CA PHE A 219 11.16 -15.09 6.49
C PHE A 219 10.10 -15.99 7.12
N ALA A 220 10.45 -17.09 7.75
CA ALA A 220 9.50 -17.94 8.46
C ALA A 220 8.80 -17.20 9.61
N ARG A 221 9.55 -16.39 10.38
CA ARG A 221 9.00 -15.56 11.47
C ARG A 221 8.04 -14.49 10.97
N LEU A 222 8.34 -13.85 9.82
CA LEU A 222 7.55 -12.76 9.26
C LEU A 222 6.43 -13.25 8.31
N PHE A 223 6.44 -14.53 7.95
CA PHE A 223 5.47 -15.11 7.01
C PHE A 223 4.01 -14.78 7.34
N PRO A 224 3.53 -14.96 8.60
CA PRO A 224 2.14 -14.64 8.91
C PRO A 224 1.77 -13.18 8.64
N LEU A 225 2.68 -12.23 8.95
CA LEU A 225 2.45 -10.80 8.74
C LEU A 225 2.42 -10.43 7.26
N ALA A 226 3.32 -11.01 6.46
CA ALA A 226 3.35 -10.80 5.01
C ALA A 226 2.08 -11.37 4.34
N MET A 227 1.64 -12.54 4.78
CA MET A 227 0.45 -13.19 4.24
C MET A 227 -0.86 -12.45 4.55
N VAL A 228 -0.96 -11.78 5.70
CA VAL A 228 -2.14 -10.92 5.99
C VAL A 228 -2.30 -9.84 4.91
N THR A 229 -1.22 -9.14 4.59
CA THR A 229 -1.27 -8.05 3.61
C THR A 229 -1.56 -8.59 2.19
N ALA A 230 -0.95 -9.71 1.82
CA ALA A 230 -1.21 -10.38 0.55
C ALA A 230 -2.68 -10.86 0.46
N ALA A 231 -3.23 -11.46 1.52
CA ALA A 231 -4.61 -11.91 1.56
C ALA A 231 -5.61 -10.75 1.40
N LEU A 232 -5.36 -9.61 2.05
CA LEU A 232 -6.19 -8.41 1.87
C LEU A 232 -6.10 -7.84 0.45
N SER A 233 -4.97 -8.00 -0.24
CA SER A 233 -4.83 -7.58 -1.64
C SER A 233 -5.71 -8.39 -2.60
N VAL A 234 -6.02 -9.65 -2.26
CA VAL A 234 -6.93 -10.52 -3.04
C VAL A 234 -8.32 -9.90 -3.16
N VAL A 235 -8.79 -9.21 -2.12
CA VAL A 235 -10.11 -8.54 -2.10
C VAL A 235 -10.26 -7.51 -3.23
N THR A 236 -9.17 -6.85 -3.58
CA THR A 236 -9.17 -5.87 -4.67
C THR A 236 -8.82 -6.50 -6.02
N LEU A 237 -7.88 -7.44 -6.03
CA LEU A 237 -7.35 -8.05 -7.24
C LEU A 237 -8.38 -8.94 -7.96
N VAL A 238 -8.95 -9.93 -7.24
CA VAL A 238 -9.78 -10.96 -7.87
C VAL A 238 -11.03 -10.40 -8.55
N PRO A 239 -11.82 -9.49 -7.94
CA PRO A 239 -12.99 -8.92 -8.60
C PRO A 239 -12.63 -8.06 -9.81
N ARG A 240 -11.51 -7.32 -9.77
CA ARG A 240 -11.05 -6.49 -10.89
C ARG A 240 -10.56 -7.35 -12.05
N GLN A 241 -9.82 -8.39 -11.75
CA GLN A 241 -9.36 -9.35 -12.77
C GLN A 241 -10.53 -10.10 -13.41
N TYR A 242 -11.51 -10.51 -12.61
CA TYR A 242 -12.71 -11.15 -13.10
C TYR A 242 -13.54 -10.20 -13.99
N LEU A 243 -13.61 -8.92 -13.62
CA LEU A 243 -14.26 -7.88 -14.43
C LEU A 243 -13.54 -7.72 -15.78
N ASP A 244 -12.21 -7.63 -15.79
CA ASP A 244 -11.40 -7.53 -17.01
C ASP A 244 -11.59 -8.74 -17.93
N THR A 245 -11.57 -9.94 -17.38
CA THR A 245 -11.66 -11.17 -18.18
C THR A 245 -13.02 -11.42 -18.77
N HIS A 246 -14.12 -10.97 -18.13
CA HIS A 246 -15.50 -11.26 -18.54
C HIS A 246 -16.20 -10.08 -19.22
N LEU A 247 -15.89 -8.85 -18.84
CA LEU A 247 -16.52 -7.62 -19.38
C LEU A 247 -15.52 -6.75 -20.15
N GLY A 248 -14.24 -7.11 -20.14
CA GLY A 248 -13.19 -6.42 -20.90
C GLY A 248 -12.49 -5.32 -20.12
N SER A 249 -11.33 -4.89 -20.65
CA SER A 249 -10.47 -3.89 -20.02
C SER A 249 -11.15 -2.51 -19.96
N GLU A 250 -12.00 -2.17 -20.92
CA GLU A 250 -12.80 -0.94 -20.89
C GLU A 250 -13.69 -0.87 -19.65
N ALA A 251 -14.41 -1.96 -19.34
CA ALA A 251 -15.27 -2.05 -18.16
C ALA A 251 -14.49 -1.85 -16.85
N LEU A 252 -13.29 -2.46 -16.78
CA LEU A 252 -12.39 -2.27 -15.65
C LEU A 252 -11.88 -0.81 -15.58
N GLY A 253 -11.54 -0.21 -16.74
CA GLY A 253 -11.08 1.16 -16.83
C GLY A 253 -12.14 2.16 -16.34
N ILE A 254 -13.38 1.99 -16.73
CA ILE A 254 -14.53 2.80 -16.27
C ILE A 254 -14.66 2.68 -14.74
N TYR A 255 -14.73 1.44 -14.23
CA TYR A 255 -14.84 1.22 -12.78
C TYR A 255 -13.67 1.81 -12.01
N ALA A 256 -12.44 1.56 -12.45
CA ALA A 256 -11.23 2.04 -11.78
C ALA A 256 -11.17 3.57 -11.76
N SER A 257 -11.56 4.24 -12.87
CA SER A 257 -11.61 5.70 -12.96
C SER A 257 -12.59 6.31 -11.97
N VAL A 258 -13.82 5.77 -11.92
CA VAL A 258 -14.84 6.24 -10.96
C VAL A 258 -14.43 5.99 -9.53
N ALA A 259 -13.68 4.90 -9.26
CA ALA A 259 -13.24 4.55 -7.91
C ALA A 259 -12.06 5.39 -7.39
N VAL A 260 -11.32 6.13 -8.25
CA VAL A 260 -10.14 6.92 -7.84
C VAL A 260 -10.42 7.84 -6.65
N PRO A 261 -11.45 8.68 -6.62
CA PRO A 261 -11.72 9.56 -5.48
C PRO A 261 -11.99 8.79 -4.19
N ALA A 262 -12.68 7.65 -4.30
CA ALA A 262 -12.98 6.80 -3.15
C ALA A 262 -11.71 6.19 -2.54
N VAL A 263 -10.76 5.75 -3.38
CA VAL A 263 -9.44 5.23 -2.92
C VAL A 263 -8.62 6.33 -2.24
N ILE A 264 -8.70 7.59 -2.72
CA ILE A 264 -8.06 8.74 -2.08
C ILE A 264 -8.58 8.93 -0.65
N ILE A 265 -9.90 8.89 -0.48
CA ILE A 265 -10.55 9.03 0.83
C ILE A 265 -10.13 7.88 1.75
N GLN A 266 -10.10 6.65 1.25
CA GLN A 266 -9.63 5.48 1.98
C GLN A 266 -8.19 5.65 2.48
N ALA A 267 -7.27 6.05 1.60
CA ALA A 267 -5.87 6.26 1.97
C ALA A 267 -5.71 7.38 3.02
N SER A 268 -6.53 8.42 2.92
CA SER A 268 -6.53 9.53 3.89
C SER A 268 -6.88 9.09 5.31
N ALA A 269 -7.70 8.05 5.47
CA ALA A 269 -8.05 7.52 6.79
C ALA A 269 -6.81 7.04 7.57
N ALA A 270 -5.84 6.40 6.90
CA ALA A 270 -4.61 5.94 7.53
C ALA A 270 -3.79 7.10 8.13
N TYR A 271 -3.72 8.24 7.45
CA TYR A 271 -3.04 9.43 7.97
C TYR A 271 -3.71 10.02 9.23
N ILE A 272 -5.02 9.80 9.39
CA ILE A 272 -5.78 10.28 10.55
C ILE A 272 -5.52 9.39 11.78
N TYR A 273 -5.62 8.06 11.63
CA TYR A 273 -5.57 7.19 12.81
C TYR A 273 -4.15 6.74 13.19
N THR A 274 -3.21 6.65 12.25
CA THR A 274 -1.85 6.14 12.54
C THR A 274 -1.14 6.89 13.67
N PRO A 275 -1.20 8.25 13.76
CA PRO A 275 -0.57 8.97 14.87
C PRO A 275 -1.22 8.68 16.23
N ILE A 276 -2.49 8.28 16.23
CA ILE A 276 -3.29 8.07 17.45
C ILE A 276 -3.24 6.61 17.89
N LEU A 277 -2.86 5.70 17.00
CA LEU A 277 -2.92 4.25 17.22
C LEU A 277 -2.11 3.83 18.46
N GLY A 278 -0.89 4.32 18.63
CA GLY A 278 -0.05 4.00 19.79
C GLY A 278 -0.72 4.35 21.11
N ARG A 279 -1.31 5.57 21.19
CA ARG A 279 -2.07 6.01 22.36
C ARG A 279 -3.33 5.18 22.61
N LEU A 280 -4.01 4.76 21.53
CA LEU A 280 -5.19 3.89 21.67
C LEU A 280 -4.80 2.54 22.28
N ILE A 281 -3.71 1.91 21.80
CA ILE A 281 -3.20 0.64 22.34
C ILE A 281 -2.79 0.79 23.81
N GLU A 282 -2.08 1.85 24.16
CA GLU A 282 -1.74 2.16 25.57
C GLU A 282 -3.00 2.30 26.45
N LEU A 283 -4.01 3.02 25.98
CA LEU A 283 -5.25 3.19 26.72
C LEU A 283 -6.04 1.88 26.86
N LEU A 284 -6.01 0.99 25.86
CA LEU A 284 -6.64 -0.33 25.93
C LEU A 284 -6.07 -1.17 27.07
N THR A 285 -4.76 -1.03 27.34
CA THR A 285 -4.07 -1.76 28.41
C THR A 285 -4.15 -1.08 29.77
N THR A 286 -4.34 0.25 29.84
CA THR A 286 -4.29 1.02 31.10
C THR A 286 -5.67 1.54 31.54
N ARG A 287 -6.46 2.13 30.63
CA ARG A 287 -7.71 2.86 30.92
C ARG A 287 -8.80 2.53 29.91
N LYS A 288 -9.36 1.31 29.99
CA LYS A 288 -10.33 0.74 29.03
C LYS A 288 -11.49 1.67 28.64
N ARG A 289 -12.10 2.38 29.60
CA ARG A 289 -13.20 3.32 29.30
C ARG A 289 -12.76 4.48 28.41
N LYS A 290 -11.58 5.05 28.67
CA LYS A 290 -11.02 6.14 27.83
C LYS A 290 -10.65 5.63 26.45
N ALA A 291 -10.15 4.39 26.35
CA ALA A 291 -9.86 3.74 25.08
C ALA A 291 -11.13 3.58 24.22
N LEU A 292 -12.24 3.09 24.80
CA LEU A 292 -13.52 2.97 24.09
C LEU A 292 -14.07 4.31 23.63
N THR A 293 -13.94 5.37 24.46
CA THR A 293 -14.34 6.71 24.05
C THR A 293 -13.49 7.24 22.89
N LEU A 294 -12.19 7.00 22.92
CA LEU A 294 -11.29 7.37 21.80
C LEU A 294 -11.62 6.57 20.54
N LEU A 295 -11.81 5.25 20.68
CA LEU A 295 -12.24 4.37 19.58
C LEU A 295 -13.55 4.86 18.95
N ALA A 296 -14.57 5.14 19.76
CA ALA A 296 -15.85 5.65 19.28
C ALA A 296 -15.71 6.98 18.54
N ARG A 297 -14.83 7.87 19.00
CA ARG A 297 -14.55 9.15 18.31
C ARG A 297 -13.89 8.93 16.95
N ILE A 298 -12.93 7.99 16.85
CA ILE A 298 -12.26 7.67 15.55
C ILE A 298 -13.29 7.05 14.59
N LEU A 299 -14.12 6.14 15.06
CA LEU A 299 -15.17 5.52 14.24
C LEU A 299 -16.21 6.56 13.78
N ALA A 300 -16.64 7.45 14.68
CA ALA A 300 -17.56 8.54 14.34
C ALA A 300 -16.94 9.50 13.31
N LEU A 301 -15.65 9.81 13.43
CA LEU A 301 -14.93 10.62 12.47
C LEU A 301 -14.89 9.96 11.07
N PHE A 302 -14.60 8.66 10.99
CA PHE A 302 -14.61 7.91 9.72
C PHE A 302 -15.98 7.92 9.07
N ILE A 303 -17.04 7.65 9.88
CA ILE A 303 -18.41 7.68 9.39
C ILE A 303 -18.77 9.11 8.92
N GLY A 304 -18.41 10.13 9.69
CA GLY A 304 -18.66 11.52 9.36
C GLY A 304 -17.98 11.95 8.06
N VAL A 305 -16.69 11.61 7.88
CA VAL A 305 -15.95 11.89 6.64
C VAL A 305 -16.55 11.11 5.47
N GLY A 306 -16.88 9.83 5.67
CA GLY A 306 -17.52 9.01 4.64
C GLY A 306 -18.89 9.54 4.23
N ALA A 307 -19.73 9.94 5.19
CA ALA A 307 -21.04 10.54 4.93
C ALA A 307 -20.92 11.89 4.18
N LEU A 308 -19.99 12.75 4.62
CA LEU A 308 -19.72 14.02 3.95
C LEU A 308 -19.26 13.79 2.50
N ALA A 309 -18.36 12.85 2.28
CA ALA A 309 -17.91 12.48 0.95
C ALA A 309 -19.07 11.93 0.11
N ALA A 310 -19.91 11.04 0.65
CA ALA A 310 -21.07 10.50 -0.06
C ALA A 310 -22.05 11.60 -0.46
N ILE A 311 -22.33 12.56 0.42
CA ILE A 311 -23.19 13.73 0.12
C ILE A 311 -22.53 14.60 -0.94
N ALA A 312 -21.25 14.94 -0.81
CA ALA A 312 -20.54 15.77 -1.77
C ALA A 312 -20.54 15.14 -3.17
N PHE A 313 -20.24 13.83 -3.26
CA PHE A 313 -20.28 13.11 -4.53
C PHE A 313 -21.71 12.82 -5.05
N ARG A 314 -22.72 12.87 -4.19
CA ARG A 314 -24.12 12.82 -4.64
C ARG A 314 -24.52 14.11 -5.34
N ILE A 315 -24.02 15.25 -4.88
CA ILE A 315 -24.36 16.60 -5.41
C ILE A 315 -23.46 16.97 -6.59
N ALA A 316 -22.16 16.79 -6.45
CA ALA A 316 -21.16 17.29 -7.40
C ALA A 316 -20.35 16.19 -8.10
N GLY A 317 -20.69 14.90 -7.90
CA GLY A 317 -19.88 13.77 -8.37
C GLY A 317 -19.79 13.71 -9.90
N GLU A 318 -20.88 13.96 -10.61
CA GLU A 318 -20.88 14.00 -12.08
C GLU A 318 -19.97 15.11 -12.61
N TRP A 319 -20.12 16.32 -12.09
CA TRP A 319 -19.25 17.44 -12.44
C TRP A 319 -17.78 17.13 -12.18
N PHE A 320 -17.47 16.59 -11.00
CA PHE A 320 -16.10 16.28 -10.60
C PHE A 320 -15.49 15.16 -11.46
N LEU A 321 -16.22 14.08 -11.69
CA LEU A 321 -15.74 12.96 -12.51
C LEU A 321 -15.60 13.35 -13.98
N THR A 322 -16.51 14.14 -14.53
CA THR A 322 -16.40 14.65 -15.91
C THR A 322 -15.23 15.62 -16.06
N LEU A 323 -14.97 16.44 -15.04
CA LEU A 323 -13.79 17.30 -15.00
C LEU A 323 -12.50 16.48 -15.05
N LEU A 324 -12.41 15.37 -14.30
CA LEU A 324 -11.21 14.54 -14.25
C LEU A 324 -11.05 13.62 -15.46
N PHE A 325 -12.12 12.96 -15.90
CA PHE A 325 -12.05 11.86 -16.86
C PHE A 325 -12.74 12.13 -18.19
N GLY A 326 -13.41 13.27 -18.34
CA GLY A 326 -14.13 13.63 -19.57
C GLY A 326 -15.61 13.28 -19.52
N ALA A 327 -16.39 13.80 -20.51
CA ALA A 327 -17.84 13.61 -20.55
C ALA A 327 -18.28 12.14 -20.69
N GLN A 328 -17.41 11.29 -21.22
CA GLN A 328 -17.70 9.86 -21.41
C GLN A 328 -17.94 9.10 -20.10
N ILE A 329 -17.48 9.63 -18.94
CA ILE A 329 -17.67 8.99 -17.63
C ILE A 329 -19.06 9.28 -17.03
N ALA A 330 -19.79 10.28 -17.52
CA ALA A 330 -21.07 10.74 -16.95
C ALA A 330 -22.12 9.63 -16.76
N PRO A 331 -22.33 8.68 -17.70
CA PRO A 331 -23.29 7.59 -17.52
C PRO A 331 -22.94 6.63 -16.38
N TYR A 332 -21.68 6.61 -15.91
CA TYR A 332 -21.15 5.66 -14.95
C TYR A 332 -20.97 6.24 -13.54
N THR A 333 -21.41 7.47 -13.32
CA THR A 333 -21.24 8.16 -12.02
C THR A 333 -21.95 7.46 -10.86
N TYR A 334 -22.97 6.63 -11.14
CA TYR A 334 -23.65 5.81 -10.13
C TYR A 334 -22.72 4.82 -9.41
N LEU A 335 -21.58 4.46 -10.01
CA LEU A 335 -20.59 3.56 -9.40
C LEU A 335 -19.84 4.20 -8.23
N ILE A 336 -19.83 5.53 -8.09
CA ILE A 336 -19.06 6.23 -7.05
C ILE A 336 -19.59 5.93 -5.65
N GLN A 337 -20.91 5.83 -5.46
CA GLN A 337 -21.51 5.63 -4.15
C GLN A 337 -21.11 4.27 -3.55
N PRO A 338 -21.28 3.14 -4.26
CA PRO A 338 -20.79 1.85 -3.79
C PRO A 338 -19.26 1.82 -3.57
N ALA A 339 -18.48 2.51 -4.41
CA ALA A 339 -17.04 2.61 -4.24
C ALA A 339 -16.65 3.38 -2.97
N LEU A 340 -17.38 4.43 -2.60
CA LEU A 340 -17.21 5.15 -1.34
C LEU A 340 -17.52 4.28 -0.13
N VAL A 341 -18.61 3.50 -0.19
CA VAL A 341 -18.97 2.54 0.88
C VAL A 341 -17.87 1.49 1.05
N LEU A 342 -17.38 0.92 -0.08
CA LEU A 342 -16.25 -0.01 -0.04
C LEU A 342 -15.01 0.62 0.60
N SER A 343 -14.67 1.84 0.20
CA SER A 343 -13.51 2.56 0.73
C SER A 343 -13.60 2.79 2.23
N LEU A 344 -14.78 3.15 2.73
CA LEU A 344 -15.01 3.33 4.15
C LEU A 344 -14.87 2.01 4.92
N ILE A 345 -15.50 0.94 4.44
CA ILE A 345 -15.41 -0.38 5.07
C ILE A 345 -13.96 -0.90 5.05
N THR A 346 -13.25 -0.71 3.95
CA THR A 346 -11.84 -1.10 3.85
C THR A 346 -10.95 -0.31 4.80
N ALA A 347 -11.23 0.97 5.00
CA ALA A 347 -10.53 1.78 6.01
C ALA A 347 -10.76 1.24 7.43
N PHE A 348 -11.96 0.77 7.75
CA PHE A 348 -12.24 0.08 9.02
C PHE A 348 -11.48 -1.25 9.13
N VAL A 349 -11.37 -2.03 8.05
CA VAL A 349 -10.57 -3.27 8.04
C VAL A 349 -9.10 -2.97 8.35
N TRP A 350 -8.52 -1.96 7.73
CA TRP A 350 -7.13 -1.55 7.99
C TRP A 350 -6.95 -1.13 9.45
N PHE A 351 -7.84 -0.30 9.94
CA PHE A 351 -7.82 0.16 11.33
C PHE A 351 -7.96 -0.99 12.34
N ALA A 352 -8.91 -1.93 12.11
CA ALA A 352 -9.09 -3.11 12.94
C ALA A 352 -7.85 -4.03 12.92
N ASN A 353 -7.26 -4.24 11.73
CA ASN A 353 -6.03 -5.00 11.58
C ASN A 353 -4.88 -4.37 12.38
N ASP A 354 -4.71 -3.05 12.32
CA ASP A 354 -3.64 -2.35 13.02
C ASP A 354 -3.85 -2.37 14.54
N ILE A 355 -5.09 -2.34 15.02
CA ILE A 355 -5.41 -2.53 16.45
C ILE A 355 -5.03 -3.95 16.90
N LEU A 356 -5.46 -5.00 16.18
CA LEU A 356 -5.12 -6.38 16.50
C LEU A 356 -3.61 -6.62 16.46
N LEU A 357 -2.93 -6.03 15.47
CA LEU A 357 -1.47 -6.07 15.38
C LEU A 357 -0.82 -5.41 16.60
N GLY A 358 -1.33 -4.26 17.04
CA GLY A 358 -0.88 -3.57 18.25
C GLY A 358 -1.11 -4.37 19.54
N LEU A 359 -2.20 -5.15 19.58
CA LEU A 359 -2.50 -6.09 20.67
C LEU A 359 -1.72 -7.42 20.54
N ARG A 360 -0.93 -7.60 19.48
CA ARG A 360 -0.17 -8.82 19.14
C ARG A 360 -1.05 -10.04 18.83
N ASP A 361 -2.30 -9.82 18.46
CA ASP A 361 -3.19 -10.90 17.98
C ASP A 361 -3.00 -11.12 16.48
N TYR A 362 -1.88 -11.75 16.13
CA TYR A 362 -1.54 -12.09 14.74
C TYR A 362 -2.51 -13.08 14.12
N LEU A 363 -3.13 -13.94 14.94
CA LEU A 363 -4.11 -14.92 14.48
C LEU A 363 -5.40 -14.23 14.01
N GLY A 364 -5.88 -13.24 14.78
CA GLY A 364 -7.05 -12.43 14.40
C GLY A 364 -6.83 -11.67 13.09
N CYS A 365 -5.63 -11.07 12.91
CA CYS A 365 -5.23 -10.43 11.67
C CYS A 365 -5.25 -11.43 10.50
N PHE A 366 -4.59 -12.57 10.66
CA PHE A 366 -4.44 -13.58 9.61
C PHE A 366 -5.78 -14.17 9.19
N LEU A 367 -6.59 -14.63 10.14
CA LEU A 367 -7.90 -15.22 9.85
C LEU A 367 -8.86 -14.20 9.23
N GLY A 368 -8.81 -12.93 9.68
CA GLY A 368 -9.57 -11.84 9.05
C GLY A 368 -9.22 -11.67 7.58
N GLY A 369 -7.94 -11.65 7.24
CA GLY A 369 -7.47 -11.58 5.86
C GLY A 369 -7.85 -12.81 5.03
N VAL A 370 -7.67 -14.01 5.57
CA VAL A 370 -8.03 -15.28 4.89
C VAL A 370 -9.52 -15.38 4.64
N VAL A 371 -10.36 -15.01 5.59
CA VAL A 371 -11.83 -15.00 5.41
C VAL A 371 -12.23 -14.00 4.35
N ALA A 372 -11.66 -12.78 4.36
CA ALA A 372 -11.92 -11.80 3.31
C ALA A 372 -11.54 -12.34 1.93
N ALA A 373 -10.35 -12.94 1.78
CA ALA A 373 -9.89 -13.52 0.52
C ALA A 373 -10.78 -14.70 0.08
N GLY A 374 -11.14 -15.60 0.99
CA GLY A 374 -12.00 -16.74 0.72
C GLY A 374 -13.40 -16.31 0.25
N VAL A 375 -14.03 -15.38 0.97
CA VAL A 375 -15.33 -14.81 0.56
C VAL A 375 -15.22 -14.16 -0.80
N THR A 376 -14.16 -13.36 -1.05
CA THR A 376 -13.94 -12.73 -2.36
C THR A 376 -13.95 -13.76 -3.49
N VAL A 377 -13.14 -14.81 -3.38
CA VAL A 377 -13.04 -15.85 -4.41
C VAL A 377 -14.39 -16.54 -4.66
N LEU A 378 -15.12 -16.84 -3.58
CA LEU A 378 -16.39 -17.56 -3.67
C LEU A 378 -17.49 -16.73 -4.34
N ILE A 379 -17.60 -15.42 -4.02
CA ILE A 379 -18.74 -14.62 -4.47
C ILE A 379 -18.47 -13.81 -5.75
N THR A 380 -17.20 -13.67 -6.19
CA THR A 380 -16.86 -12.82 -7.34
C THR A 380 -17.65 -13.22 -8.61
N GLY A 381 -17.72 -14.50 -8.96
CA GLY A 381 -18.44 -14.97 -10.13
C GLY A 381 -19.96 -14.64 -10.07
N PRO A 382 -20.68 -15.10 -9.06
CA PRO A 382 -22.09 -14.77 -8.88
C PRO A 382 -22.37 -13.26 -8.83
N PHE A 383 -21.56 -12.48 -8.10
CA PHE A 383 -21.77 -11.05 -7.95
C PHE A 383 -21.49 -10.29 -9.26
N THR A 384 -20.53 -10.73 -10.08
CA THR A 384 -20.31 -10.10 -11.38
C THR A 384 -21.50 -10.29 -12.32
N ARG A 385 -22.17 -11.44 -12.27
CA ARG A 385 -23.40 -11.67 -13.06
C ARG A 385 -24.57 -10.78 -12.59
N ILE A 386 -24.67 -10.47 -11.29
CA ILE A 386 -25.78 -9.68 -10.71
C ILE A 386 -25.50 -8.19 -10.81
N PHE A 387 -24.30 -7.74 -10.47
CA PHE A 387 -23.96 -6.34 -10.29
C PHE A 387 -23.18 -5.71 -11.46
N GLY A 388 -22.74 -6.53 -12.46
CA GLY A 388 -22.01 -6.05 -13.63
C GLY A 388 -20.79 -5.21 -13.25
N LEU A 389 -20.72 -3.97 -13.76
CA LEU A 389 -19.63 -3.02 -13.48
C LEU A 389 -19.43 -2.72 -11.99
N ASN A 390 -20.48 -2.87 -11.17
CA ASN A 390 -20.40 -2.59 -9.74
C ASN A 390 -19.92 -3.79 -8.89
N ALA A 391 -19.66 -4.92 -9.54
CA ALA A 391 -19.23 -6.15 -8.87
C ALA A 391 -18.02 -5.96 -7.96
N PRO A 392 -16.94 -5.25 -8.35
CA PRO A 392 -15.79 -5.10 -7.45
C PRO A 392 -16.13 -4.37 -6.15
N SER A 393 -17.05 -3.38 -6.21
CA SER A 393 -17.54 -2.72 -4.99
C SER A 393 -18.38 -3.68 -4.13
N ALA A 394 -19.33 -4.40 -4.73
CA ALA A 394 -20.23 -5.28 -4.02
C ALA A 394 -19.48 -6.46 -3.34
N VAL A 395 -18.56 -7.09 -4.09
CA VAL A 395 -17.69 -8.16 -3.57
C VAL A 395 -16.80 -7.64 -2.45
N GLY A 396 -16.15 -6.50 -2.67
CA GLY A 396 -15.25 -5.90 -1.68
C GLY A 396 -15.97 -5.53 -0.39
N ILE A 397 -17.22 -4.99 -0.47
CA ILE A 397 -18.05 -4.70 0.68
C ILE A 397 -18.37 -5.98 1.48
N ALA A 398 -18.85 -7.02 0.81
CA ALA A 398 -19.20 -8.28 1.47
C ALA A 398 -17.98 -8.96 2.12
N ALA A 399 -16.87 -9.02 1.41
CA ALA A 399 -15.62 -9.59 1.89
C ALA A 399 -15.03 -8.80 3.06
N SER A 400 -14.98 -7.47 2.94
CA SER A 400 -14.48 -6.60 4.01
C SER A 400 -15.39 -6.61 5.25
N ALA A 401 -16.71 -6.68 5.06
CA ALA A 401 -17.65 -6.81 6.17
C ALA A 401 -17.44 -8.14 6.91
N SER A 402 -17.23 -9.27 6.20
CA SER A 402 -16.96 -10.56 6.83
C SER A 402 -15.64 -10.55 7.63
N ALA A 403 -14.60 -9.89 7.11
CA ALA A 403 -13.36 -9.67 7.84
C ALA A 403 -13.58 -8.86 9.11
N LEU A 404 -14.34 -7.75 9.03
CA LEU A 404 -14.63 -6.89 10.19
C LEU A 404 -15.39 -7.61 11.28
N VAL A 405 -16.37 -8.46 10.92
CA VAL A 405 -17.11 -9.27 11.91
C VAL A 405 -16.14 -10.19 12.65
N LEU A 406 -15.27 -10.89 11.94
CA LEU A 406 -14.30 -11.80 12.57
C LEU A 406 -13.24 -11.04 13.38
N MET A 407 -12.64 -9.98 12.83
CA MET A 407 -11.67 -9.14 13.54
C MET A 407 -12.29 -8.47 14.77
N GLY A 408 -13.56 -8.04 14.67
CA GLY A 408 -14.31 -7.49 15.79
C GLY A 408 -14.53 -8.51 16.91
N TRP A 409 -14.80 -9.77 16.56
CA TRP A 409 -14.89 -10.86 17.55
C TRP A 409 -13.55 -11.09 18.26
N PHE A 410 -12.42 -11.14 17.51
CA PHE A 410 -11.09 -11.26 18.10
C PHE A 410 -10.77 -10.08 19.01
N PHE A 411 -11.07 -8.86 18.58
CA PHE A 411 -10.91 -7.66 19.39
C PHE A 411 -11.74 -7.73 20.69
N ALA A 412 -13.01 -8.12 20.61
CA ALA A 412 -13.87 -8.26 21.78
C ALA A 412 -13.35 -9.32 22.78
N ARG A 413 -12.88 -10.46 22.25
CA ARG A 413 -12.22 -11.51 23.03
C ARG A 413 -10.99 -10.98 23.76
N ASP A 414 -10.11 -10.28 23.07
CA ASP A 414 -8.87 -9.77 23.65
C ASP A 414 -9.16 -8.64 24.63
N TYR A 415 -10.08 -7.74 24.29
CA TYR A 415 -10.55 -6.70 25.18
C TYR A 415 -11.07 -7.25 26.50
N SER A 416 -11.80 -8.36 26.49
CA SER A 416 -12.28 -9.02 27.72
C SER A 416 -11.15 -9.60 28.57
N ARG A 417 -10.08 -10.09 27.93
CA ARG A 417 -8.91 -10.71 28.59
C ARG A 417 -7.89 -9.71 29.12
N LEU A 418 -7.83 -8.51 28.55
CA LEU A 418 -6.95 -7.45 29.03
C LEU A 418 -7.29 -7.10 30.48
N ARG A 419 -6.40 -7.36 31.41
CA ARG A 419 -6.47 -6.86 32.79
C ARG A 419 -5.84 -5.46 32.80
N PRO A 420 -6.50 -4.44 33.39
CA PRO A 420 -5.86 -3.15 33.56
C PRO A 420 -4.57 -3.35 34.38
N VAL A 421 -3.44 -2.96 33.80
CA VAL A 421 -2.22 -2.85 34.59
C VAL A 421 -2.48 -1.72 35.57
N VAL A 422 -2.70 -2.05 36.85
CA VAL A 422 -2.72 -1.07 37.90
C VAL A 422 -1.34 -0.43 37.89
N ALA A 423 -1.27 0.84 37.42
CA ALA A 423 -0.04 1.58 37.52
C ALA A 423 0.34 1.56 39.00
N ALA A 424 1.46 0.96 39.32
CA ALA A 424 2.09 1.15 40.61
C ALA A 424 2.32 2.65 40.72
N VAL A 425 1.58 3.26 41.61
CA VAL A 425 1.77 4.66 41.98
C VAL A 425 3.03 4.66 42.83
N ASP A 426 4.14 5.09 42.26
CA ASP A 426 5.30 5.60 42.96
C ASP A 426 5.40 7.10 42.73
#